data_f5436a76b51a04c1d878e3c9f5caeab6
#
_entry.id   f5436a76b51a04c1d878e3c9f5caeab6
#
_cell.length_a   1.000
_cell.length_b   1.000
_cell.length_c   1.000
_cell.angle_alpha   90.00
_cell.angle_beta   90.00
_cell.angle_gamma   90.00
#
_symmetry.space_group_name_H-M   'P 1'
#
loop_
_entity.id
_entity.type
_entity.pdbx_description
1 polymer ?
#
loop_
_entity_poly.entity_id
_entity_poly.type
_entity_poly.pdbx_seq_one_letter_code
_entity_poly.pdbx_strand_id
1 'polypeptide(L)' 'MSAEETMKIITKQWCNLTDLMKLLGCGRNKAVDIKKQIKDKLINEGYFIPGNDLPMQAVVDVLKIDIDRLERIIKLSK' A
#
# COMPACT_ATOMS: atom_id res chain seq x y z
N MET A 1 -10.26 -1.73 -9.25
CA MET A 1 -9.47 -2.86 -8.73
C MET A 1 -10.34 -3.70 -7.81
N SER A 2 -10.30 -5.02 -7.92
CA SER A 2 -11.11 -5.91 -7.08
C SER A 2 -10.48 -6.09 -5.70
N ALA A 3 -11.30 -6.60 -4.74
CA ALA A 3 -10.79 -6.90 -3.40
C ALA A 3 -9.70 -7.98 -3.44
N GLU A 4 -9.81 -8.93 -4.36
CA GLU A 4 -8.80 -9.98 -4.50
C GLU A 4 -7.47 -9.43 -5.01
N GLU A 5 -7.49 -8.49 -5.95
CA GLU A 5 -6.28 -7.83 -6.43
C GLU A 5 -5.64 -7.00 -5.33
N THR A 6 -6.44 -6.27 -4.56
CA THR A 6 -5.95 -5.50 -3.41
C THR A 6 -5.27 -6.42 -2.41
N MET A 7 -5.91 -7.56 -2.09
CA MET A 7 -5.35 -8.53 -1.16
C MET A 7 -4.01 -9.08 -1.66
N LYS A 8 -3.90 -9.41 -2.96
CA LYS A 8 -2.64 -9.87 -3.54
C LYS A 8 -1.53 -8.84 -3.38
N ILE A 9 -1.86 -7.56 -3.57
CA ILE A 9 -0.87 -6.48 -3.44
C ILE A 9 -0.41 -6.34 -1.99
N ILE A 10 -1.34 -6.28 -1.05
CA ILE A 10 -0.99 -6.03 0.36
C ILE A 10 -0.36 -7.23 1.06
N THR A 11 -0.36 -8.41 0.44
CA THR A 11 0.36 -9.57 0.97
C THR A 11 1.85 -9.57 0.61
N LYS A 12 2.28 -8.69 -0.30
CA LYS A 12 3.69 -8.50 -0.60
C LYS A 12 4.39 -7.84 0.58
N GLN A 13 5.68 -8.11 0.73
CA GLN A 13 6.48 -7.49 1.79
C GLN A 13 6.78 -6.02 1.48
N TRP A 14 6.98 -5.68 0.21
CA TRP A 14 7.38 -4.34 -0.24
C TRP A 14 6.36 -3.77 -1.22
N CYS A 15 6.14 -2.47 -1.12
CA CYS A 15 5.22 -1.73 -1.98
C CYS A 15 6.03 -0.86 -2.94
N ASN A 16 5.95 -1.15 -4.24
CA ASN A 16 6.57 -0.33 -5.27
C ASN A 16 5.59 0.75 -5.76
N LEU A 17 6.05 1.58 -6.70
CA LEU A 17 5.22 2.66 -7.23
C LEU A 17 3.97 2.14 -7.94
N THR A 18 4.09 1.07 -8.72
CA THR A 18 2.96 0.47 -9.43
C THR A 18 1.91 -0.04 -8.46
N ASP A 19 2.35 -0.71 -7.39
CA ASP A 19 1.44 -1.19 -6.35
C ASP A 19 0.70 -0.03 -5.69
N LEU A 20 1.42 1.06 -5.39
CA LEU A 20 0.84 2.23 -4.75
C LEU A 20 -0.20 2.91 -5.66
N MET A 21 0.08 3.02 -6.96
CA MET A 21 -0.87 3.53 -7.93
C MET A 21 -2.17 2.72 -7.92
N LYS A 22 -2.06 1.41 -7.87
CA LYS A 22 -3.23 0.53 -7.84
C LYS A 22 -4.01 0.66 -6.54
N LEU A 23 -3.32 0.71 -5.41
CA LEU A 23 -3.96 0.85 -4.10
C LEU A 23 -4.67 2.19 -3.94
N LEU A 24 -4.10 3.26 -4.49
CA LEU A 24 -4.67 4.60 -4.39
C LEU A 24 -5.67 4.92 -5.51
N GLY A 25 -5.62 4.15 -6.61
CA GLY A 25 -6.46 4.43 -7.77
C GLY A 25 -6.13 5.75 -8.44
N CYS A 26 -4.85 6.14 -8.46
CA CYS A 26 -4.42 7.42 -9.00
C CYS A 26 -3.32 7.26 -10.06
N GLY A 27 -3.00 8.35 -10.74
CA GLY A 27 -1.93 8.39 -11.73
C GLY A 27 -0.55 8.39 -11.10
N ARG A 28 0.46 8.23 -11.94
CA ARG A 28 1.85 8.11 -11.52
C ARG A 28 2.36 9.32 -10.73
N ASN A 29 2.08 10.53 -11.22
CA ASN A 29 2.60 11.75 -10.59
C ASN A 29 2.10 11.89 -9.15
N LYS A 30 0.82 11.65 -8.95
CA LYS A 30 0.23 11.71 -7.61
C LYS A 30 0.78 10.60 -6.71
N ALA A 31 0.96 9.40 -7.26
CA ALA A 31 1.53 8.29 -6.50
C ALA A 31 2.97 8.57 -6.08
N VAL A 32 3.77 9.21 -6.94
CA VAL A 32 5.15 9.60 -6.60
C VAL A 32 5.16 10.56 -5.42
N ASP A 33 4.29 11.57 -5.44
CA ASP A 33 4.19 12.54 -4.33
C ASP A 33 3.80 11.85 -3.03
N ILE A 34 2.79 10.99 -3.08
CA ILE A 34 2.31 10.28 -1.89
C ILE A 34 3.38 9.33 -1.36
N LYS A 35 4.07 8.63 -2.27
CA LYS A 35 5.17 7.75 -1.89
C LYS A 35 6.26 8.51 -1.14
N LYS A 36 6.61 9.69 -1.63
CA LYS A 36 7.61 10.54 -0.98
C LYS A 36 7.15 10.97 0.41
N GLN A 37 5.89 11.38 0.55
CA GLN A 37 5.34 11.77 1.84
C GLN A 37 5.36 10.62 2.85
N ILE A 38 4.98 9.44 2.43
CA ILE A 38 5.00 8.25 3.28
C ILE A 38 6.44 7.92 3.69
N LYS A 39 7.36 7.96 2.73
CA LYS A 39 8.77 7.69 2.99
C LYS A 39 9.35 8.66 4.01
N ASP A 40 9.09 9.96 3.83
CA ASP A 40 9.58 10.98 4.76
C ASP A 40 9.01 10.78 6.16
N LYS A 41 7.72 10.44 6.25
CA LYS A 41 7.07 10.16 7.52
C LYS A 41 7.72 8.97 8.22
N LEU A 42 7.97 7.88 7.49
CA LEU A 42 8.58 6.68 8.06
C LEU A 42 10.01 6.94 8.53
N ILE A 43 10.80 7.68 7.76
CA ILE A 43 12.16 8.04 8.14
C ILE A 43 12.15 8.88 9.43
N ASN A 44 11.23 9.82 9.52
CA ASN A 44 11.09 10.65 10.74
C ASN A 44 10.68 9.81 11.95
N GLU A 45 9.99 8.71 11.75
CA GLU A 45 9.60 7.78 12.82
C GLU A 45 10.70 6.77 13.17
N GLY A 46 11.84 6.81 12.47
CA GLY A 46 12.98 5.94 12.73
C GLY A 46 13.03 4.68 11.92
N TYR A 47 12.19 4.54 10.90
CA TYR A 47 12.22 3.37 10.02
C TYR A 47 13.41 3.44 9.07
N PHE A 48 14.04 2.29 8.86
CA PHE A 48 15.08 2.14 7.84
C PHE A 48 14.46 1.65 6.54
N ILE A 49 14.65 2.42 5.46
CA ILE A 49 14.11 2.07 4.15
C ILE A 49 15.26 1.84 3.17
N PRO A 50 15.63 0.57 2.92
CA PRO A 50 16.77 0.23 2.07
C PRO A 50 16.38 0.22 0.59
N GLY A 51 16.22 1.34 -0.03
CA GLY A 51 15.88 1.42 -1.45
C GLY A 51 14.68 2.30 -1.70
N ASN A 52 14.02 2.08 -2.83
CA ASN A 52 12.90 2.92 -3.25
C ASN A 52 11.52 2.36 -2.90
N ASP A 53 11.46 1.10 -2.47
CA ASP A 53 10.19 0.48 -2.12
C ASP A 53 9.86 0.74 -0.65
N LEU A 54 8.57 0.84 -0.35
CA LEU A 54 8.10 1.04 1.01
C LEU A 54 7.72 -0.29 1.65
N PRO A 55 7.89 -0.44 2.98
CA PRO A 55 7.38 -1.62 3.68
C PRO A 55 5.86 -1.68 3.52
N MET A 56 5.33 -2.79 3.04
CA MET A 56 3.89 -2.91 2.80
C MET A 56 3.09 -2.74 4.09
N GLN A 57 3.59 -3.25 5.21
CA GLN A 57 2.94 -3.10 6.51
C GLN A 57 2.71 -1.62 6.85
N ALA A 58 3.72 -0.79 6.62
CA ALA A 58 3.63 0.64 6.89
C ALA A 58 2.65 1.33 5.94
N VAL A 59 2.63 0.93 4.66
CA VAL A 59 1.69 1.48 3.69
C VAL A 59 0.25 1.14 4.07
N VAL A 60 0.00 -0.10 4.46
CA VAL A 60 -1.33 -0.54 4.91
C VAL A 60 -1.77 0.29 6.12
N ASP A 61 -0.87 0.53 7.06
CA ASP A 61 -1.18 1.33 8.25
C ASP A 61 -1.46 2.80 7.91
N VAL A 62 -0.64 3.40 7.05
CA VAL A 62 -0.80 4.81 6.66
C VAL A 62 -2.08 5.01 5.85
N LEU A 63 -2.38 4.12 4.92
CA LEU A 63 -3.59 4.19 4.10
C LEU A 63 -4.82 3.66 4.82
N LYS A 64 -4.63 3.04 6.00
CA LYS A 64 -5.71 2.48 6.81
C LYS A 64 -6.55 1.46 6.03
N ILE A 65 -5.87 0.57 5.32
CA ILE A 65 -6.53 -0.50 4.59
C ILE A 65 -7.10 -1.52 5.57
N ASP A 66 -8.39 -1.78 5.47
CA ASP A 66 -9.09 -2.72 6.33
C ASP A 66 -9.01 -4.13 5.74
N ILE A 67 -8.06 -4.91 6.22
CA ILE A 67 -7.81 -6.27 5.75
C ILE A 67 -8.99 -7.20 6.08
N ASP A 68 -9.56 -7.05 7.27
CA ASP A 68 -10.71 -7.87 7.69
C ASP A 68 -11.91 -7.67 6.76
N ARG A 69 -12.17 -6.42 6.37
CA ARG A 69 -13.23 -6.09 5.44
C ARG A 69 -12.98 -6.69 4.06
N LEU A 70 -11.73 -6.64 3.59
CA LEU A 70 -11.37 -7.24 2.31
C LEU A 70 -11.59 -8.75 2.33
N GLU A 71 -11.22 -9.42 3.41
CA GLU A 71 -11.44 -10.86 3.56
C GLU A 71 -12.93 -11.20 3.53
N ARG A 72 -13.77 -10.41 4.19
CA ARG A 72 -15.23 -10.60 4.17
C ARG A 72 -15.78 -10.43 2.77
N ILE A 73 -15.34 -9.41 2.04
CA ILE A 73 -15.79 -9.16 0.67
C ILE A 73 -15.44 -10.35 -0.23
N ILE A 74 -14.23 -10.88 -0.10
CA ILE A 74 -13.78 -12.02 -0.88
C ILE A 74 -14.62 -13.26 -0.56
N LYS A 75 -14.90 -13.51 0.71
CA LYS A 75 -15.76 -14.64 1.12
C LYS A 75 -17.17 -14.52 0.57
N LEU A 76 -17.73 -13.31 0.55
CA LEU A 76 -19.08 -13.07 0.06
C LEU A 76 -19.16 -13.19 -1.47
N SER A 77 -18.04 -12.99 -2.16
CA SER A 77 -17.98 -13.08 -3.63
C SER A 77 -17.85 -14.52 -4.14
N LYS A 78 -17.60 -15.46 -3.28
CA LYS A 78 -17.51 -16.88 -3.57
C LYS A 78 -18.83 -17.59 -3.24
#